data_cc38d834e38d146c06f73e4a70b79870
#
_entry.id   cc38d834e38d146c06f73e4a70b79870
#
_cell.length_a   1.000
_cell.length_b   1.000
_cell.length_c   1.000
_cell.angle_alpha   90.00
_cell.angle_beta   90.00
_cell.angle_gamma   90.00
#
_symmetry.space_group_name_H-M   'P 1'
#
loop_
_entity.id
_entity.type
_entity.pdbx_description
1 polymer ?
#
loop_
_entity_poly.entity_id
_entity_poly.type
_entity_poly.pdbx_seq_one_letter_code
_entity_poly.pdbx_strand_id
1 'polypeptide(L)'
;MIDEKDIQDRVNRRLSGLAASEQRRMRIRTAINAEREEAQPMKRTISKTLVFAIVAVMLMATVAIAEHFNLFNFFGAHDERYNAVAPHATLTVSEPALVEHPELGTATASIDSAYFDGLSLNLAYRITQGQKVEEYTPTETELALMTAGNADVLVADISENEPGIEILRAWNQAIESGTPYGYKRTSVYTSDHTITDDGIDLYPDSASPAYNENGEFCEMREFECPLPEEVRERKEVNVNIGVKQEVVYYWFDGTNCYWRTERADVGTMTATIPLNGESKQYDGTGMINGASCTITAEVSPMAAVMTIKCDAPINSFLAAAPEGTDEHDCWVEVIAFDENGNKFRPQSGIMLDERTDFSLTFRGTGSLPKTMTVYAYSMWEGIDDPDLTTLDGIVLTVTK
;
A
#
# COMPACT_ATOMS: atom_id res chain seq x y z
N MET A 1 37.39 -0.32 3.43
CA MET A 1 36.89 -1.37 4.36
C MET A 1 36.45 -0.63 5.61
N ILE A 2 35.15 -0.58 5.85
CA ILE A 2 34.57 0.05 7.06
C ILE A 2 34.70 -1.01 8.14
N ASP A 3 35.32 -0.65 9.27
CA ASP A 3 35.57 -1.57 10.38
C ASP A 3 34.23 -1.91 11.06
N GLU A 4 33.91 -3.19 11.14
CA GLU A 4 32.68 -3.72 11.74
C GLU A 4 32.49 -3.25 13.20
N LYS A 5 33.59 -3.01 13.88
CA LYS A 5 33.62 -2.47 15.24
C LYS A 5 33.13 -1.03 15.31
N ASP A 6 33.40 -0.22 14.29
CA ASP A 6 32.97 1.18 14.22
C ASP A 6 31.44 1.29 13.96
N ILE A 7 30.87 0.33 13.23
CA ILE A 7 29.42 0.21 13.01
C ILE A 7 28.75 -0.20 14.33
N GLN A 8 29.28 -1.19 15.02
CA GLN A 8 28.73 -1.69 16.28
C GLN A 8 28.76 -0.64 17.39
N ASP A 9 29.81 0.18 17.45
CA ASP A 9 29.91 1.29 18.41
C ASP A 9 28.97 2.46 18.09
N ARG A 10 28.63 2.70 16.81
CA ARG A 10 27.62 3.69 16.41
C ARG A 10 26.20 3.23 16.72
N VAL A 11 25.90 1.94 16.49
CA VAL A 11 24.61 1.33 16.81
C VAL A 11 24.40 1.34 18.33
N ASN A 12 25.39 0.92 19.11
CA ASN A 12 25.31 0.91 20.56
C ASN A 12 25.15 2.31 21.16
N ARG A 13 25.79 3.34 20.60
CA ARG A 13 25.58 4.75 21.02
C ARG A 13 24.18 5.27 20.70
N ARG A 14 23.55 4.84 19.61
CA ARG A 14 22.15 5.21 19.31
C ARG A 14 21.14 4.45 20.18
N LEU A 15 21.41 3.18 20.46
CA LEU A 15 20.53 2.36 21.30
C LEU A 15 20.64 2.71 22.80
N SER A 16 21.77 3.18 23.29
CA SER A 16 21.92 3.61 24.70
C SER A 16 21.10 4.85 25.03
N GLY A 17 20.74 5.67 24.03
CA GLY A 17 19.82 6.80 24.19
C GLY A 17 18.33 6.39 24.27
N LEU A 18 17.99 5.18 23.82
CA LEU A 18 16.61 4.64 23.83
C LEU A 18 16.32 3.79 25.08
N ALA A 19 17.33 3.36 25.82
CA ALA A 19 17.15 2.69 27.09
C ALA A 19 16.60 3.68 28.11
N ALA A 20 15.28 3.75 28.25
CA ALA A 20 14.66 4.48 29.34
C ALA A 20 15.26 3.98 30.64
N SER A 21 15.95 4.86 31.38
CA SER A 21 16.67 4.49 32.61
C SER A 21 15.74 3.71 33.52
N GLU A 22 16.25 2.68 34.20
CA GLU A 22 15.46 1.86 35.17
C GLU A 22 14.74 2.72 36.16
N GLN A 23 15.27 3.89 36.52
CA GLN A 23 14.62 4.87 37.36
C GLN A 23 13.33 5.43 36.75
N ARG A 24 13.24 5.59 35.45
CA ARG A 24 12.03 6.06 34.77
C ARG A 24 10.96 4.97 34.71
N ARG A 25 11.37 3.71 34.50
CA ARG A 25 10.49 2.54 34.57
C ARG A 25 9.97 2.30 35.99
N MET A 26 10.81 2.48 37.00
CA MET A 26 10.37 2.38 38.43
C MET A 26 9.41 3.49 38.79
N ARG A 27 9.63 4.75 38.38
CA ARG A 27 8.70 5.86 38.66
C ARG A 27 7.34 5.63 38.03
N ILE A 28 7.29 5.13 36.79
CA ILE A 28 6.03 4.80 36.10
C ILE A 28 5.31 3.65 36.81
N ARG A 29 6.02 2.57 37.22
CA ARG A 29 5.44 1.46 37.98
C ARG A 29 4.92 1.89 39.37
N THR A 30 5.65 2.77 40.03
CA THR A 30 5.24 3.28 41.37
C THR A 30 4.02 4.18 41.22
N ALA A 31 3.93 5.01 40.17
CA ALA A 31 2.75 5.83 39.91
C ALA A 31 1.51 4.98 39.58
N ILE A 32 1.66 3.96 38.72
CA ILE A 32 0.55 3.04 38.41
C ILE A 32 0.08 2.25 39.60
N ASN A 33 1.00 1.81 40.47
CA ASN A 33 0.64 1.06 41.68
C ASN A 33 0.00 1.96 42.77
N ALA A 34 0.41 3.21 42.90
CA ALA A 34 -0.19 4.17 43.80
C ALA A 34 -1.65 4.51 43.43
N GLU A 35 -1.95 4.65 42.13
CA GLU A 35 -3.32 4.83 41.67
C GLU A 35 -4.20 3.58 41.86
N ARG A 36 -3.60 2.39 41.93
CA ARG A 36 -4.31 1.13 42.11
C ARG A 36 -4.74 0.88 43.57
N GLU A 37 -4.03 1.46 44.55
CA GLU A 37 -4.34 1.29 45.96
C GLU A 37 -5.45 2.23 46.48
N GLU A 38 -5.75 3.33 45.77
CA GLU A 38 -6.81 4.27 46.17
C GLU A 38 -8.19 3.99 45.55
N ALA A 39 -8.33 3.03 44.64
CA ALA A 39 -9.60 2.74 43.97
C ALA A 39 -10.49 1.79 44.80
N GLN A 40 -11.28 2.32 45.71
CA GLN A 40 -12.46 1.60 46.21
C GLN A 40 -13.49 1.41 45.07
N PRO A 41 -14.15 0.26 44.98
CA PRO A 41 -15.08 -0.03 43.88
C PRO A 41 -16.39 0.75 44.06
N MET A 42 -16.43 1.96 43.56
CA MET A 42 -17.70 2.66 43.34
C MET A 42 -18.34 2.14 42.06
N LYS A 43 -19.49 1.44 42.19
CA LYS A 43 -20.38 1.13 41.06
C LYS A 43 -20.89 2.45 40.44
N ARG A 44 -20.12 3.05 39.57
CA ARG A 44 -20.57 4.16 38.70
C ARG A 44 -21.22 3.58 37.48
N THR A 45 -22.54 3.71 37.38
CA THR A 45 -23.24 3.62 36.12
C THR A 45 -22.75 4.77 35.24
N ILE A 46 -21.88 4.47 34.28
CA ILE A 46 -21.42 5.45 33.31
C ILE A 46 -22.65 5.84 32.46
N SER A 47 -23.03 7.10 32.52
CA SER A 47 -24.18 7.57 31.72
C SER A 47 -23.85 7.46 30.24
N LYS A 48 -24.84 7.08 29.45
CA LYS A 48 -24.69 7.01 27.96
C LYS A 48 -24.15 8.33 27.39
N THR A 49 -24.49 9.46 28.00
CA THR A 49 -23.98 10.79 27.65
C THR A 49 -22.47 10.95 27.90
N LEU A 50 -21.91 10.31 28.95
CA LEU A 50 -20.48 10.36 29.22
C LEU A 50 -19.71 9.50 28.22
N VAL A 51 -20.26 8.34 27.83
CA VAL A 51 -19.68 7.49 26.78
C VAL A 51 -19.68 8.25 25.44
N PHE A 52 -20.79 8.90 25.10
CA PHE A 52 -20.87 9.74 23.90
C PHE A 52 -19.87 10.93 23.95
N ALA A 53 -19.71 11.56 25.10
CA ALA A 53 -18.74 12.64 25.25
C ALA A 53 -17.29 12.15 25.13
N ILE A 54 -16.96 10.99 25.67
CA ILE A 54 -15.63 10.38 25.55
C ILE A 54 -15.37 9.97 24.09
N VAL A 55 -16.35 9.38 23.43
CA VAL A 55 -16.24 9.05 21.99
C VAL A 55 -16.08 10.31 21.13
N ALA A 56 -16.85 11.36 21.40
CA ALA A 56 -16.72 12.64 20.70
C ALA A 56 -15.36 13.31 20.96
N VAL A 57 -14.83 13.24 22.20
CA VAL A 57 -13.48 13.76 22.53
C VAL A 57 -12.39 12.91 21.87
N MET A 58 -12.56 11.59 21.81
CA MET A 58 -11.62 10.72 21.09
C MET A 58 -11.67 10.98 19.57
N LEU A 59 -12.86 11.17 19.00
CA LEU A 59 -13.00 11.55 17.58
C LEU A 59 -12.38 12.93 17.30
N MET A 60 -12.55 13.90 18.16
CA MET A 60 -11.89 15.22 18.03
C MET A 60 -10.38 15.12 18.26
N ALA A 61 -9.91 14.25 19.14
CA ALA A 61 -8.48 14.02 19.35
C ALA A 61 -7.83 13.30 18.17
N THR A 62 -8.53 12.38 17.50
CA THR A 62 -8.04 11.73 16.28
C THR A 62 -7.92 12.72 15.13
N VAL A 63 -8.85 13.66 14.98
CA VAL A 63 -8.74 14.74 13.98
C VAL A 63 -7.54 15.67 14.30
N ALA A 64 -7.32 16.02 15.57
CA ALA A 64 -6.19 16.87 15.98
C ALA A 64 -4.83 16.17 15.88
N ILE A 65 -4.78 14.83 15.97
CA ILE A 65 -3.55 14.04 15.76
C ILE A 65 -3.31 13.83 14.25
N ALA A 66 -4.36 13.73 13.43
CA ALA A 66 -4.27 13.65 11.98
C ALA A 66 -3.60 14.90 11.37
N GLU A 67 -3.77 16.09 11.97
CA GLU A 67 -3.03 17.30 11.56
C GLU A 67 -1.51 17.19 11.76
N HIS A 68 -1.01 16.23 12.58
CA HIS A 68 0.42 16.06 12.84
C HIS A 68 1.05 14.82 12.17
N PHE A 69 0.25 13.87 11.69
CA PHE A 69 0.76 12.64 11.08
C PHE A 69 0.10 12.39 9.72
N ASN A 70 0.57 13.12 8.70
CA ASN A 70 0.14 12.86 7.33
C ASN A 70 0.81 11.56 6.84
N LEU A 71 0.02 10.50 6.65
CA LEU A 71 0.50 9.21 6.17
C LEU A 71 1.16 9.32 4.78
N PHE A 72 0.79 10.29 3.94
CA PHE A 72 1.51 10.54 2.70
C PHE A 72 2.98 10.91 2.95
N ASN A 73 3.30 11.68 3.97
CA ASN A 73 4.69 11.95 4.34
C ASN A 73 5.41 10.70 4.89
N PHE A 74 4.69 9.83 5.59
CA PHE A 74 5.24 8.56 6.07
C PHE A 74 5.65 7.66 4.90
N PHE A 75 4.76 7.47 3.92
CA PHE A 75 5.05 6.70 2.71
C PHE A 75 5.99 7.45 1.76
N GLY A 76 6.06 8.77 1.82
CA GLY A 76 6.97 9.63 1.09
C GLY A 76 8.46 9.37 1.36
N ALA A 77 8.79 8.68 2.46
CA ALA A 77 10.14 8.19 2.71
C ALA A 77 10.59 7.11 1.70
N HIS A 78 9.63 6.44 1.07
CA HIS A 78 9.87 5.38 0.09
C HIS A 78 9.52 5.82 -1.35
N ASP A 79 8.62 6.80 -1.49
CA ASP A 79 8.21 7.35 -2.78
C ASP A 79 7.96 8.86 -2.67
N GLU A 80 8.87 9.64 -3.27
CA GLU A 80 8.86 11.12 -3.18
C GLU A 80 7.59 11.76 -3.74
N ARG A 81 6.83 11.06 -4.61
CA ARG A 81 5.54 11.53 -5.15
C ARG A 81 4.55 11.84 -4.03
N TYR A 82 4.51 10.97 -3.00
CA TYR A 82 3.63 11.18 -1.86
C TYR A 82 3.99 12.44 -1.07
N ASN A 83 5.29 12.74 -0.89
CA ASN A 83 5.70 13.99 -0.24
C ASN A 83 5.22 15.22 -1.01
N ALA A 84 5.26 15.17 -2.33
CA ALA A 84 4.84 16.29 -3.17
C ALA A 84 3.34 16.60 -3.06
N VAL A 85 2.49 15.58 -2.96
CA VAL A 85 1.04 15.74 -2.86
C VAL A 85 0.51 15.78 -1.42
N ALA A 86 1.32 15.42 -0.42
CA ALA A 86 0.94 15.41 0.99
C ALA A 86 0.27 16.70 1.49
N PRO A 87 0.70 17.92 1.09
CA PRO A 87 0.03 19.17 1.50
C PRO A 87 -1.40 19.29 0.96
N HIS A 88 -1.74 18.53 -0.08
CA HIS A 88 -3.03 18.54 -0.74
C HIS A 88 -3.89 17.32 -0.38
N ALA A 89 -3.29 16.29 0.23
CA ALA A 89 -3.98 15.06 0.61
C ALA A 89 -4.90 15.30 1.80
N THR A 90 -6.17 15.58 1.51
CA THR A 90 -7.17 16.00 2.49
C THR A 90 -8.46 15.19 2.37
N LEU A 91 -9.21 15.15 3.48
CA LEU A 91 -10.56 14.59 3.55
C LEU A 91 -11.52 15.67 4.00
N THR A 92 -12.75 15.67 3.47
CA THR A 92 -13.84 16.52 3.98
C THR A 92 -14.51 15.86 5.17
N VAL A 93 -14.73 14.55 5.09
CA VAL A 93 -15.34 13.72 6.13
C VAL A 93 -14.59 12.39 6.19
N SER A 94 -14.40 11.87 7.38
CA SER A 94 -13.89 10.52 7.61
C SER A 94 -14.62 9.90 8.79
N GLU A 95 -15.24 8.75 8.57
CA GLU A 95 -15.89 7.95 9.61
C GLU A 95 -15.12 6.65 9.78
N PRO A 96 -14.47 6.44 10.93
CA PRO A 96 -13.71 5.22 11.20
C PRO A 96 -14.66 4.05 11.50
N ALA A 97 -14.19 2.84 11.18
CA ALA A 97 -14.77 1.62 11.68
C ALA A 97 -14.21 1.31 13.07
N LEU A 98 -15.10 1.10 14.04
CA LEU A 98 -14.73 0.60 15.37
C LEU A 98 -15.03 -0.90 15.41
N VAL A 99 -13.98 -1.68 15.67
CA VAL A 99 -14.06 -3.14 15.76
C VAL A 99 -13.87 -3.55 17.21
N GLU A 100 -14.94 -4.03 17.82
CA GLU A 100 -14.85 -4.63 19.17
C GLU A 100 -14.61 -6.14 19.02
N HIS A 101 -13.47 -6.59 19.47
CA HIS A 101 -13.12 -8.00 19.46
C HIS A 101 -12.74 -8.47 20.87
N PRO A 102 -13.27 -9.64 21.32
CA PRO A 102 -13.01 -10.12 22.69
C PRO A 102 -11.53 -10.28 23.03
N GLU A 103 -10.69 -10.56 22.04
CA GLU A 103 -9.28 -10.83 22.22
C GLU A 103 -8.35 -9.66 21.85
N LEU A 104 -8.70 -8.89 20.80
CA LEU A 104 -7.95 -7.70 20.39
C LEU A 104 -8.29 -6.46 21.23
N GLY A 105 -9.45 -6.47 21.88
CA GLY A 105 -10.03 -5.25 22.43
C GLY A 105 -10.68 -4.40 21.33
N THR A 106 -10.61 -3.08 21.46
CA THR A 106 -11.15 -2.16 20.45
C THR A 106 -10.06 -1.81 19.47
N ALA A 107 -10.23 -2.24 18.21
CA ALA A 107 -9.43 -1.78 17.09
C ALA A 107 -10.16 -0.66 16.34
N THR A 108 -9.43 0.28 15.77
CA THR A 108 -9.97 1.36 14.94
C THR A 108 -9.33 1.28 13.57
N ALA A 109 -10.14 1.22 12.53
CA ALA A 109 -9.69 1.38 11.16
C ALA A 109 -10.16 2.75 10.65
N SER A 110 -9.25 3.58 10.13
CA SER A 110 -9.56 4.93 9.66
C SER A 110 -8.82 5.27 8.37
N ILE A 111 -9.49 5.98 7.46
CA ILE A 111 -8.83 6.64 6.34
C ILE A 111 -8.30 7.96 6.90
N ASP A 112 -6.98 8.14 6.90
CA ASP A 112 -6.33 9.28 7.53
C ASP A 112 -6.07 10.42 6.53
N SER A 113 -5.82 10.08 5.26
CA SER A 113 -5.61 11.06 4.20
C SER A 113 -5.88 10.46 2.83
N ALA A 114 -6.23 11.30 1.87
CA ALA A 114 -6.45 10.88 0.49
C ALA A 114 -6.12 12.01 -0.49
N TYR A 115 -5.71 11.62 -1.68
CA TYR A 115 -5.45 12.51 -2.80
C TYR A 115 -6.26 12.05 -4.01
N PHE A 116 -7.06 12.98 -4.57
CA PHE A 116 -7.88 12.75 -5.75
C PHE A 116 -7.69 13.92 -6.72
N ASP A 117 -7.27 13.65 -7.95
CA ASP A 117 -6.99 14.64 -8.99
C ASP A 117 -7.86 14.46 -10.25
N GLY A 118 -8.88 13.62 -10.17
CA GLY A 118 -9.74 13.27 -11.29
C GLY A 118 -9.17 12.15 -12.17
N LEU A 119 -7.86 12.00 -12.29
CA LEU A 119 -7.21 10.94 -13.05
C LEU A 119 -6.88 9.73 -12.16
N SER A 120 -6.41 10.00 -10.96
CA SER A 120 -5.98 9.03 -9.96
C SER A 120 -6.62 9.28 -8.59
N LEU A 121 -6.71 8.22 -7.81
CA LEU A 121 -7.10 8.22 -6.41
C LEU A 121 -6.05 7.48 -5.60
N ASN A 122 -5.63 8.07 -4.49
CA ASN A 122 -4.68 7.47 -3.56
C ASN A 122 -5.23 7.62 -2.14
N LEU A 123 -5.29 6.53 -1.40
CA LEU A 123 -5.82 6.50 -0.04
C LEU A 123 -4.74 6.02 0.92
N ALA A 124 -4.59 6.71 2.05
CA ALA A 124 -3.79 6.24 3.16
C ALA A 124 -4.68 5.97 4.37
N TYR A 125 -4.62 4.76 4.89
CA TYR A 125 -5.40 4.38 6.06
C TYR A 125 -4.55 3.68 7.12
N ARG A 126 -5.11 3.57 8.30
CA ARG A 126 -4.47 3.01 9.47
C ARG A 126 -5.42 2.10 10.23
N ILE A 127 -4.86 1.04 10.81
CA ILE A 127 -5.56 0.13 11.73
C ILE A 127 -4.76 0.07 13.02
N THR A 128 -5.38 0.49 14.13
CA THR A 128 -4.81 0.34 15.47
C THR A 128 -5.07 -1.09 15.98
N GLN A 129 -4.12 -1.69 16.68
CA GLN A 129 -4.25 -3.04 17.25
C GLN A 129 -4.70 -4.09 16.20
N GLY A 130 -4.11 -4.00 14.99
CA GLY A 130 -4.52 -4.81 13.85
C GLY A 130 -4.23 -6.30 13.98
N GLN A 131 -3.39 -6.76 14.95
CA GLN A 131 -2.97 -8.15 15.02
C GLN A 131 -2.68 -8.59 16.46
N LYS A 132 -3.03 -9.86 16.77
CA LYS A 132 -2.63 -10.60 17.98
C LYS A 132 -2.24 -12.01 17.60
N VAL A 133 -1.18 -12.50 18.21
CA VAL A 133 -0.73 -13.88 18.10
C VAL A 133 -0.67 -14.50 19.49
N GLU A 134 -1.18 -15.73 19.62
CA GLU A 134 -1.17 -16.48 20.88
C GLU A 134 -1.02 -17.97 20.64
N GLU A 135 -0.49 -18.69 21.62
CA GLU A 135 -0.40 -20.15 21.56
C GLU A 135 -1.81 -20.77 21.47
N TYR A 136 -1.93 -21.82 20.67
CA TYR A 136 -3.17 -22.52 20.42
C TYR A 136 -2.96 -24.03 20.43
N THR A 137 -3.86 -24.73 21.13
CA THR A 137 -3.92 -26.20 21.08
C THR A 137 -5.33 -26.60 20.62
N PRO A 138 -5.48 -27.22 19.45
CA PRO A 138 -6.79 -27.62 18.96
C PRO A 138 -7.40 -28.74 19.83
N THR A 139 -8.70 -28.69 19.97
CA THR A 139 -9.47 -29.84 20.47
C THR A 139 -9.45 -30.97 19.41
N GLU A 140 -9.80 -32.20 19.82
CA GLU A 140 -9.88 -33.33 18.87
C GLU A 140 -10.80 -33.04 17.68
N THR A 141 -11.91 -32.33 17.93
CA THR A 141 -12.86 -31.96 16.86
C THR A 141 -12.28 -30.92 15.90
N GLU A 142 -11.59 -29.90 16.42
CA GLU A 142 -10.94 -28.88 15.62
C GLU A 142 -9.78 -29.46 14.81
N LEU A 143 -8.98 -30.34 15.41
CA LEU A 143 -7.91 -31.04 14.73
C LEU A 143 -8.46 -31.91 13.59
N ALA A 144 -9.55 -32.61 13.81
CA ALA A 144 -10.22 -33.38 12.76
C ALA A 144 -10.70 -32.51 11.61
N LEU A 145 -11.21 -31.29 11.88
CA LEU A 145 -11.61 -30.34 10.86
C LEU A 145 -10.39 -29.78 10.11
N MET A 146 -9.30 -29.48 10.80
CA MET A 146 -8.06 -28.98 10.19
C MET A 146 -7.41 -30.05 9.31
N THR A 147 -7.37 -31.30 9.73
CA THR A 147 -6.77 -32.41 9.00
C THR A 147 -7.65 -32.92 7.85
N ALA A 148 -8.97 -32.68 7.89
CA ALA A 148 -9.86 -32.96 6.76
C ALA A 148 -9.76 -31.93 5.62
N GLY A 149 -9.24 -30.74 5.91
CA GLY A 149 -8.83 -29.74 4.93
C GLY A 149 -7.44 -30.05 4.37
N ASN A 150 -7.04 -29.36 3.35
CA ASN A 150 -5.73 -29.59 2.72
C ASN A 150 -4.57 -29.22 3.67
N ALA A 151 -3.65 -30.17 3.85
CA ALA A 151 -2.35 -29.87 4.43
C ALA A 151 -1.46 -29.29 3.32
N ASP A 152 -1.22 -28.00 3.30
CA ASP A 152 -0.25 -27.39 2.41
C ASP A 152 1.03 -27.05 3.16
N VAL A 153 2.17 -27.31 2.53
CA VAL A 153 3.48 -26.96 3.07
C VAL A 153 3.80 -25.53 2.66
N LEU A 154 3.45 -24.57 3.50
CA LEU A 154 3.65 -23.13 3.27
C LEU A 154 5.07 -22.62 3.58
N VAL A 155 6.04 -23.48 3.86
CA VAL A 155 7.29 -23.08 4.53
C VAL A 155 8.36 -22.50 3.59
N ALA A 156 8.19 -22.55 2.27
CA ALA A 156 9.30 -22.24 1.35
C ALA A 156 9.53 -20.73 1.10
N ASP A 157 8.52 -19.87 1.30
CA ASP A 157 8.57 -18.48 0.82
C ASP A 157 8.39 -17.39 1.91
N ILE A 158 8.55 -17.74 3.19
CA ILE A 158 8.38 -16.76 4.27
C ILE A 158 9.70 -16.04 4.51
N SER A 159 9.78 -14.74 4.16
CA SER A 159 10.94 -13.90 4.44
C SER A 159 11.05 -13.55 5.93
N GLU A 160 12.28 -13.33 6.43
CA GLU A 160 12.54 -12.99 7.84
C GLU A 160 11.88 -11.70 8.32
N ASN A 161 11.37 -10.87 7.42
CA ASN A 161 10.79 -9.55 7.70
C ASN A 161 9.27 -9.48 7.58
N GLU A 162 8.60 -10.59 7.27
CA GLU A 162 7.15 -10.62 7.09
C GLU A 162 6.41 -11.14 8.33
N PRO A 163 5.09 -10.86 8.47
CA PRO A 163 4.24 -11.41 9.54
C PRO A 163 4.26 -12.95 9.64
N GLY A 164 4.86 -13.61 8.65
CA GLY A 164 5.06 -15.05 8.61
C GLY A 164 6.20 -15.60 9.46
N ILE A 165 7.08 -14.76 10.02
CA ILE A 165 8.22 -15.24 10.82
C ILE A 165 7.78 -16.02 12.06
N GLU A 166 6.62 -15.70 12.63
CA GLU A 166 6.05 -16.40 13.77
C GLU A 166 5.60 -17.79 13.40
N ILE A 167 5.08 -17.97 12.17
CA ILE A 167 4.74 -19.28 11.59
C ILE A 167 5.99 -20.12 11.46
N LEU A 168 7.05 -19.56 10.90
CA LEU A 168 8.32 -20.25 10.72
C LEU A 168 8.96 -20.62 12.07
N ARG A 169 8.87 -19.75 13.09
CA ARG A 169 9.34 -20.05 14.45
C ARG A 169 8.56 -21.20 15.07
N ALA A 170 7.24 -21.20 14.97
CA ALA A 170 6.40 -22.28 15.50
C ALA A 170 6.67 -23.60 14.79
N TRP A 171 6.87 -23.57 13.47
CA TRP A 171 7.27 -24.74 12.68
C TRP A 171 8.62 -25.31 13.14
N ASN A 172 9.65 -24.47 13.24
CA ASN A 172 10.97 -24.87 13.69
C ASN A 172 10.93 -25.41 15.11
N GLN A 173 10.16 -24.80 15.99
CA GLN A 173 9.98 -25.27 17.37
C GLN A 173 9.33 -26.67 17.42
N ALA A 174 8.32 -26.93 16.59
CA ALA A 174 7.70 -28.26 16.50
C ALA A 174 8.67 -29.31 15.99
N ILE A 175 9.49 -28.98 14.98
CA ILE A 175 10.53 -29.87 14.45
C ILE A 175 11.61 -30.16 15.49
N GLU A 176 12.17 -29.11 16.12
CA GLU A 176 13.28 -29.25 17.08
C GLU A 176 12.87 -29.99 18.36
N SER A 177 11.66 -29.72 18.87
CA SER A 177 11.16 -30.34 20.08
C SER A 177 10.60 -31.75 19.87
N GLY A 178 10.25 -32.11 18.62
CA GLY A 178 9.51 -33.33 18.29
C GLY A 178 8.09 -33.35 18.92
N THR A 179 7.58 -32.20 19.37
CA THR A 179 6.24 -32.06 19.95
C THR A 179 5.38 -31.15 19.08
N PRO A 180 4.10 -31.50 18.87
CA PRO A 180 3.20 -30.61 18.15
C PRO A 180 3.12 -29.24 18.81
N TYR A 181 3.03 -28.21 17.97
CA TYR A 181 2.89 -26.82 18.40
C TYR A 181 1.89 -26.09 17.51
N GLY A 182 1.11 -25.23 18.11
CA GLY A 182 0.16 -24.43 17.36
C GLY A 182 0.04 -23.01 17.88
N TYR A 183 -0.45 -22.15 17.01
CA TYR A 183 -0.78 -20.79 17.40
C TYR A 183 -1.99 -20.29 16.60
N LYS A 184 -2.59 -19.24 17.13
CA LYS A 184 -3.72 -18.56 16.56
C LYS A 184 -3.31 -17.12 16.32
N ARG A 185 -3.54 -16.66 15.09
CA ARG A 185 -3.38 -15.26 14.70
C ARG A 185 -4.75 -14.66 14.47
N THR A 186 -5.07 -13.62 15.21
CA THR A 186 -6.26 -12.77 14.97
C THR A 186 -5.78 -11.48 14.35
N SER A 187 -6.35 -11.08 13.23
CA SER A 187 -6.02 -9.84 12.53
C SER A 187 -7.26 -9.10 12.06
N VAL A 188 -7.16 -7.77 12.04
CA VAL A 188 -8.13 -6.87 11.39
C VAL A 188 -7.45 -6.31 10.15
N TYR A 189 -8.15 -6.36 9.04
CA TYR A 189 -7.65 -5.89 7.74
C TYR A 189 -8.79 -5.31 6.92
N THR A 190 -8.48 -4.64 5.83
CA THR A 190 -9.47 -4.07 4.93
C THR A 190 -9.76 -5.00 3.77
N SER A 191 -10.97 -4.90 3.21
CA SER A 191 -11.28 -5.58 1.96
C SER A 191 -10.41 -5.02 0.82
N ASP A 192 -10.15 -5.85 -0.18
CA ASP A 192 -9.43 -5.42 -1.39
C ASP A 192 -10.26 -4.44 -2.24
N HIS A 193 -11.58 -4.43 -2.02
CA HIS A 193 -12.50 -3.58 -2.75
C HIS A 193 -12.77 -2.28 -2.01
N THR A 194 -12.74 -1.18 -2.75
CA THR A 194 -13.23 0.13 -2.34
C THR A 194 -14.43 0.45 -3.23
N ILE A 195 -15.55 0.77 -2.61
CA ILE A 195 -16.79 1.02 -3.33
C ILE A 195 -17.21 2.47 -3.12
N THR A 196 -17.56 3.18 -4.20
CA THR A 196 -18.16 4.52 -4.10
C THR A 196 -19.58 4.43 -3.53
N ASP A 197 -20.12 5.56 -3.08
CA ASP A 197 -21.48 5.63 -2.52
C ASP A 197 -22.59 5.23 -3.51
N ASP A 198 -22.35 5.35 -4.81
CA ASP A 198 -23.23 4.95 -5.89
C ASP A 198 -22.93 3.55 -6.47
N GLY A 199 -22.03 2.82 -5.83
CA GLY A 199 -21.76 1.39 -6.11
C GLY A 199 -20.76 1.12 -7.23
N ILE A 200 -19.90 2.09 -7.58
CA ILE A 200 -18.78 1.85 -8.50
C ILE A 200 -17.64 1.20 -7.72
N ASP A 201 -17.21 0.03 -8.15
CA ASP A 201 -16.03 -0.65 -7.61
C ASP A 201 -14.75 0.03 -8.10
N LEU A 202 -13.87 0.34 -7.15
CA LEU A 202 -12.52 0.84 -7.41
C LEU A 202 -11.52 -0.23 -6.96
N TYR A 203 -10.68 -0.66 -7.89
CA TYR A 203 -9.68 -1.69 -7.64
C TYR A 203 -8.32 -1.06 -7.39
N PRO A 204 -7.61 -1.45 -6.32
CA PRO A 204 -6.24 -1.00 -6.13
C PRO A 204 -5.32 -1.64 -7.18
N ASP A 205 -4.52 -0.82 -7.85
CA ASP A 205 -3.42 -1.25 -8.72
C ASP A 205 -2.21 -1.67 -7.88
N SER A 206 -1.98 -0.95 -6.79
CA SER A 206 -0.95 -1.30 -5.82
C SER A 206 -1.34 -0.96 -4.38
N ALA A 207 -0.75 -1.71 -3.46
CA ALA A 207 -0.87 -1.49 -2.03
C ALA A 207 0.53 -1.56 -1.39
N SER A 208 0.85 -0.59 -0.54
CA SER A 208 2.11 -0.52 0.18
C SER A 208 1.84 -0.60 1.68
N PRO A 209 1.90 -1.80 2.28
CA PRO A 209 1.71 -1.97 3.72
C PRO A 209 2.97 -1.60 4.50
N ALA A 210 2.80 -1.05 5.69
CA ALA A 210 3.88 -0.74 6.62
C ALA A 210 3.38 -0.70 8.07
N TYR A 211 4.30 -0.68 9.03
CA TYR A 211 3.98 -0.42 10.44
C TYR A 211 4.63 0.89 10.87
N ASN A 212 3.87 1.74 11.53
CA ASN A 212 4.41 3.00 12.06
C ASN A 212 5.17 2.78 13.40
N GLU A 213 5.73 3.83 13.96
CA GLU A 213 6.50 3.80 15.22
C GLU A 213 5.68 3.30 16.43
N ASN A 214 4.37 3.40 16.37
CA ASN A 214 3.45 2.90 17.40
C ASN A 214 3.07 1.43 17.21
N GLY A 215 3.53 0.78 16.13
CA GLY A 215 3.15 -0.58 15.77
C GLY A 215 1.76 -0.68 15.15
N GLU A 216 1.17 0.42 14.71
CA GLU A 216 -0.10 0.43 13.99
C GLU A 216 0.14 0.07 12.54
N PHE A 217 -0.75 -0.74 11.98
CA PHE A 217 -0.71 -1.06 10.56
C PHE A 217 -1.16 0.13 9.73
N CYS A 218 -0.36 0.52 8.75
CA CYS A 218 -0.65 1.58 7.80
C CYS A 218 -0.55 1.04 6.38
N GLU A 219 -1.40 1.49 5.49
CA GLU A 219 -1.34 1.10 4.09
C GLU A 219 -1.63 2.31 3.19
N MET A 220 -0.86 2.42 2.11
CA MET A 220 -1.14 3.31 0.99
C MET A 220 -1.69 2.49 -0.16
N ARG A 221 -2.85 2.86 -0.68
CA ARG A 221 -3.47 2.29 -1.89
C ARG A 221 -3.43 3.27 -3.03
N GLU A 222 -2.90 2.83 -4.14
CA GLU A 222 -3.05 3.49 -5.44
C GLU A 222 -4.11 2.72 -6.23
N PHE A 223 -5.10 3.41 -6.76
CA PHE A 223 -6.15 2.78 -7.54
C PHE A 223 -5.82 2.77 -9.02
N GLU A 224 -6.45 1.85 -9.75
CA GLU A 224 -6.31 1.75 -11.21
C GLU A 224 -6.46 3.12 -11.87
N CYS A 225 -5.57 3.41 -12.80
CA CYS A 225 -5.56 4.66 -13.54
C CYS A 225 -5.68 4.36 -15.05
N PRO A 226 -6.53 5.07 -15.80
CA PRO A 226 -7.43 6.13 -15.32
C PRO A 226 -8.61 5.56 -14.52
N LEU A 227 -9.07 6.34 -13.54
CA LEU A 227 -10.33 6.02 -12.85
C LEU A 227 -11.50 5.94 -13.84
N PRO A 228 -12.60 5.24 -13.50
CA PRO A 228 -13.83 5.25 -14.29
C PRO A 228 -14.31 6.69 -14.60
N GLU A 229 -14.81 6.92 -15.82
CA GLU A 229 -15.20 8.26 -16.29
C GLU A 229 -16.19 8.94 -15.34
N GLU A 230 -17.14 8.16 -14.81
CA GLU A 230 -18.16 8.64 -13.86
C GLU A 230 -17.55 9.13 -12.54
N VAL A 231 -16.36 8.67 -12.16
CA VAL A 231 -15.63 9.10 -10.96
C VAL A 231 -14.77 10.31 -11.28
N ARG A 232 -14.12 10.34 -12.43
CA ARG A 232 -13.17 11.39 -12.85
C ARG A 232 -13.78 12.78 -12.92
N GLU A 233 -15.05 12.88 -13.30
CA GLU A 233 -15.77 14.16 -13.46
C GLU A 233 -16.30 14.74 -12.13
N ARG A 234 -16.10 14.05 -11.01
CA ARG A 234 -16.64 14.47 -9.72
C ARG A 234 -15.79 15.53 -9.06
N LYS A 235 -16.46 16.39 -8.30
CA LYS A 235 -15.79 17.35 -7.41
C LYS A 235 -15.36 16.73 -6.09
N GLU A 236 -15.96 15.60 -5.74
CA GLU A 236 -15.67 14.80 -4.56
C GLU A 236 -16.04 13.34 -4.81
N VAL A 237 -15.35 12.43 -4.14
CA VAL A 237 -15.63 10.99 -4.18
C VAL A 237 -15.91 10.53 -2.77
N ASN A 238 -17.05 9.87 -2.58
CA ASN A 238 -17.37 9.19 -1.35
C ASN A 238 -16.96 7.72 -1.50
N VAL A 239 -16.14 7.23 -0.58
CA VAL A 239 -15.63 5.86 -0.62
C VAL A 239 -16.02 5.09 0.64
N ASN A 240 -16.27 3.80 0.46
CA ASN A 240 -16.56 2.84 1.50
C ASN A 240 -15.56 1.69 1.40
N ILE A 241 -14.86 1.40 2.47
CA ILE A 241 -13.91 0.28 2.56
C ILE A 241 -14.35 -0.65 3.66
N GLY A 242 -14.68 -1.88 3.29
CA GLY A 242 -15.05 -2.92 4.25
C GLY A 242 -13.88 -3.27 5.15
N VAL A 243 -14.17 -3.45 6.43
CA VAL A 243 -13.20 -3.91 7.43
C VAL A 243 -13.57 -5.33 7.82
N LYS A 244 -12.59 -6.22 7.73
CA LYS A 244 -12.73 -7.64 7.99
C LYS A 244 -11.85 -8.06 9.14
N GLN A 245 -12.31 -9.09 9.81
CA GLN A 245 -11.53 -9.83 10.78
C GLN A 245 -11.20 -11.19 10.21
N GLU A 246 -9.99 -11.63 10.43
CA GLU A 246 -9.54 -12.98 10.12
C GLU A 246 -8.93 -13.61 11.37
N VAL A 247 -9.30 -14.84 11.63
CA VAL A 247 -8.68 -15.68 12.65
C VAL A 247 -8.11 -16.90 11.93
N VAL A 248 -6.78 -17.04 11.97
CA VAL A 248 -6.09 -18.18 11.38
C VAL A 248 -5.52 -19.03 12.51
N TYR A 249 -5.91 -20.28 12.51
CA TYR A 249 -5.42 -21.30 13.43
C TYR A 249 -4.40 -22.14 12.71
N TYR A 250 -3.19 -22.29 13.27
CA TYR A 250 -2.13 -23.11 12.74
C TYR A 250 -1.79 -24.23 13.71
N TRP A 251 -1.54 -25.42 13.19
CA TRP A 251 -1.12 -26.56 13.96
C TRP A 251 -0.01 -27.32 13.23
N PHE A 252 1.12 -27.47 13.88
CA PHE A 252 2.27 -28.22 13.39
C PHE A 252 2.40 -29.50 14.20
N ASP A 253 2.37 -30.67 13.53
CA ASP A 253 2.51 -31.98 14.17
C ASP A 253 3.95 -32.51 14.15
N GLY A 254 4.91 -31.67 13.71
CA GLY A 254 6.32 -32.04 13.50
C GLY A 254 6.63 -32.49 12.08
N THR A 255 5.60 -32.73 11.24
CA THR A 255 5.75 -33.17 9.86
C THR A 255 4.92 -32.30 8.91
N ASN A 256 3.69 -31.96 9.31
CA ASN A 256 2.74 -31.22 8.50
C ASN A 256 2.29 -29.94 9.23
N CYS A 257 1.92 -28.94 8.42
CA CYS A 257 1.22 -27.76 8.89
C CYS A 257 -0.23 -27.85 8.45
N TYR A 258 -1.13 -27.75 9.40
CA TYR A 258 -2.57 -27.66 9.16
C TYR A 258 -3.03 -26.27 9.53
N TRP A 259 -4.00 -25.70 8.78
CA TRP A 259 -4.59 -24.42 9.14
C TRP A 259 -6.08 -24.39 8.89
N ARG A 260 -6.75 -23.50 9.59
CA ARG A 260 -8.15 -23.17 9.44
C ARG A 260 -8.31 -21.67 9.55
N THR A 261 -9.08 -21.10 8.67
CA THR A 261 -9.35 -19.66 8.64
C THR A 261 -10.82 -19.40 8.88
N GLU A 262 -11.10 -18.46 9.77
CA GLU A 262 -12.43 -17.88 10.01
C GLU A 262 -12.38 -16.41 9.61
N ARG A 263 -13.39 -15.95 8.86
CA ARG A 263 -13.48 -14.57 8.40
C ARG A 263 -14.83 -13.99 8.71
N ALA A 264 -14.87 -12.71 9.09
CA ALA A 264 -16.11 -11.99 9.35
C ALA A 264 -15.95 -10.52 8.91
N ASP A 265 -17.02 -9.96 8.35
CA ASP A 265 -17.14 -8.53 8.13
C ASP A 265 -17.46 -7.87 9.48
N VAL A 266 -16.67 -6.89 9.89
CA VAL A 266 -16.75 -6.30 11.22
C VAL A 266 -17.04 -4.80 11.20
N GLY A 267 -17.02 -4.18 10.04
CA GLY A 267 -17.33 -2.76 9.90
C GLY A 267 -17.06 -2.22 8.50
N THR A 268 -17.25 -0.92 8.37
CA THR A 268 -16.91 -0.17 7.15
C THR A 268 -16.37 1.19 7.58
N MET A 269 -15.24 1.59 7.04
CA MET A 269 -14.77 2.95 7.13
C MET A 269 -15.18 3.72 5.89
N THR A 270 -15.56 4.98 6.05
CA THR A 270 -16.02 5.84 4.96
C THR A 270 -15.23 7.13 4.92
N ALA A 271 -15.08 7.72 3.74
CA ALA A 271 -14.52 9.05 3.60
C ALA A 271 -15.12 9.79 2.41
N THR A 272 -15.21 11.10 2.55
CA THR A 272 -15.48 12.04 1.45
C THR A 272 -14.18 12.74 1.08
N ILE A 273 -13.76 12.54 -0.16
CA ILE A 273 -12.47 12.98 -0.69
C ILE A 273 -12.77 14.07 -1.73
N PRO A 274 -12.40 15.33 -1.47
CA PRO A 274 -12.58 16.39 -2.44
C PRO A 274 -11.59 16.24 -3.60
N LEU A 275 -11.95 16.78 -4.77
CA LEU A 275 -10.99 16.98 -5.84
C LEU A 275 -9.95 18.00 -5.35
N ASN A 276 -8.76 17.52 -5.03
CA ASN A 276 -7.69 18.29 -4.39
C ASN A 276 -6.39 18.33 -5.20
N GLY A 277 -6.46 17.87 -6.44
CA GLY A 277 -5.43 17.99 -7.46
C GLY A 277 -6.01 18.38 -8.81
N GLU A 278 -5.16 18.47 -9.82
CA GLU A 278 -5.55 18.72 -11.21
C GLU A 278 -4.81 17.79 -12.16
N SER A 279 -5.43 17.47 -13.30
CA SER A 279 -4.77 16.89 -14.46
C SER A 279 -4.69 17.88 -15.60
N LYS A 280 -3.72 17.70 -16.51
CA LYS A 280 -3.55 18.51 -17.71
C LYS A 280 -3.38 17.64 -18.93
N GLN A 281 -3.83 18.19 -20.07
CA GLN A 281 -3.67 17.54 -21.36
C GLN A 281 -2.40 18.04 -22.04
N TYR A 282 -1.67 17.09 -22.62
CA TYR A 282 -0.45 17.34 -23.37
C TYR A 282 -0.57 16.64 -24.73
N ASP A 283 0.00 17.25 -25.76
CA ASP A 283 0.13 16.62 -27.07
C ASP A 283 1.47 16.93 -27.72
N GLY A 284 1.84 16.10 -28.65
CA GLY A 284 3.02 16.27 -29.48
C GLY A 284 3.00 15.32 -30.69
N THR A 285 3.73 15.69 -31.69
CA THR A 285 3.91 14.89 -32.90
C THR A 285 5.39 14.80 -33.25
N GLY A 286 5.80 13.69 -33.80
CA GLY A 286 7.19 13.46 -34.16
C GLY A 286 7.38 12.11 -34.84
N MET A 287 8.64 11.69 -34.91
CA MET A 287 9.01 10.42 -35.53
C MET A 287 9.51 9.47 -34.44
N ILE A 288 9.12 8.21 -34.53
CA ILE A 288 9.70 7.11 -33.74
C ILE A 288 10.20 6.08 -34.78
N ASN A 289 11.50 5.91 -34.87
CA ASN A 289 12.15 4.99 -35.80
C ASN A 289 11.62 5.09 -37.26
N GLY A 290 11.34 6.32 -37.72
CA GLY A 290 10.86 6.58 -39.08
C GLY A 290 9.34 6.53 -39.27
N ALA A 291 8.56 6.08 -38.27
CA ALA A 291 7.10 6.20 -38.30
C ALA A 291 6.65 7.55 -37.71
N SER A 292 5.66 8.17 -38.34
CA SER A 292 5.06 9.42 -37.84
C SER A 292 4.08 9.09 -36.74
N CYS A 293 4.30 9.64 -35.54
CA CYS A 293 3.46 9.37 -34.39
C CYS A 293 2.89 10.65 -33.80
N THR A 294 1.68 10.54 -33.29
CA THR A 294 1.02 11.55 -32.44
C THR A 294 0.84 10.98 -31.06
N ILE A 295 1.26 11.73 -30.05
CA ILE A 295 1.08 11.35 -28.65
C ILE A 295 0.16 12.35 -27.98
N THR A 296 -0.85 11.85 -27.30
CA THR A 296 -1.69 12.63 -26.38
C THR A 296 -1.54 12.05 -24.99
N ALA A 297 -1.43 12.91 -23.98
CA ALA A 297 -1.31 12.47 -22.59
C ALA A 297 -2.21 13.30 -21.69
N GLU A 298 -2.87 12.64 -20.74
CA GLU A 298 -3.45 13.28 -19.58
C GLU A 298 -2.54 12.99 -18.40
N VAL A 299 -2.07 14.04 -17.74
CA VAL A 299 -1.05 13.95 -16.69
C VAL A 299 -1.52 14.64 -15.43
N SER A 300 -1.38 13.96 -14.32
CA SER A 300 -1.52 14.48 -12.97
C SER A 300 -0.21 14.31 -12.18
N PRO A 301 -0.07 14.88 -10.99
CA PRO A 301 1.10 14.64 -10.14
C PRO A 301 1.35 13.15 -9.84
N MET A 302 0.29 12.36 -9.71
CA MET A 302 0.42 10.95 -9.31
C MET A 302 0.44 9.97 -10.46
N ALA A 303 -0.14 10.33 -11.62
CA ALA A 303 -0.29 9.42 -12.76
C ALA A 303 -0.25 10.14 -14.10
N ALA A 304 0.01 9.38 -15.17
CA ALA A 304 -0.19 9.83 -16.53
C ALA A 304 -0.78 8.70 -17.37
N VAL A 305 -1.70 9.04 -18.26
CA VAL A 305 -2.23 8.15 -19.30
C VAL A 305 -1.84 8.70 -20.64
N MET A 306 -1.09 7.93 -21.42
CA MET A 306 -0.61 8.33 -22.75
C MET A 306 -1.23 7.44 -23.80
N THR A 307 -1.71 8.05 -24.89
CA THR A 307 -2.13 7.36 -26.10
C THR A 307 -1.20 7.75 -27.21
N ILE A 308 -0.58 6.74 -27.84
CA ILE A 308 0.34 6.89 -28.97
C ILE A 308 -0.38 6.34 -30.21
N LYS A 309 -0.43 7.14 -31.26
CA LYS A 309 -0.98 6.76 -32.59
C LYS A 309 0.08 6.95 -33.61
N CYS A 310 0.37 5.91 -34.41
CA CYS A 310 1.39 5.91 -35.44
C CYS A 310 0.76 5.61 -36.82
N ASP A 311 1.44 6.05 -37.89
CA ASP A 311 1.02 5.81 -39.27
C ASP A 311 1.40 4.42 -39.80
N ALA A 312 2.14 3.64 -39.02
CA ALA A 312 2.54 2.27 -39.29
C ALA A 312 2.32 1.37 -38.07
N PRO A 313 2.11 0.05 -38.26
CA PRO A 313 2.03 -0.90 -37.14
C PRO A 313 3.32 -0.93 -36.32
N ILE A 314 3.19 -1.10 -34.98
CA ILE A 314 4.31 -1.06 -34.05
C ILE A 314 5.42 -2.03 -34.42
N ASN A 315 5.08 -3.27 -34.78
CA ASN A 315 6.04 -4.31 -35.17
C ASN A 315 6.82 -3.99 -36.46
N SER A 316 6.39 -3.00 -37.24
CA SER A 316 7.04 -2.64 -38.50
C SER A 316 8.19 -1.64 -38.32
N PHE A 317 8.22 -0.86 -37.24
CA PHE A 317 9.23 0.17 -37.00
C PHE A 317 9.98 0.06 -35.68
N LEU A 318 9.49 -0.76 -34.77
CA LEU A 318 10.19 -1.13 -33.55
C LEU A 318 10.87 -2.48 -33.75
N ALA A 319 12.16 -2.39 -33.94
CA ALA A 319 13.25 -3.36 -33.93
C ALA A 319 13.15 -4.65 -34.77
N ALA A 320 14.25 -4.91 -35.46
CA ALA A 320 14.65 -6.27 -35.76
C ALA A 320 15.21 -6.96 -34.49
N ALA A 321 14.76 -8.17 -34.22
CA ALA A 321 15.30 -8.98 -33.12
C ALA A 321 16.83 -9.13 -33.27
N PRO A 322 17.62 -8.94 -32.22
CA PRO A 322 19.02 -9.30 -32.23
C PRO A 322 19.19 -10.78 -32.60
N GLU A 323 20.28 -11.12 -33.28
CA GLU A 323 20.54 -12.50 -33.71
C GLU A 323 20.58 -13.44 -32.48
N GLY A 324 19.67 -14.42 -32.41
CA GLY A 324 19.59 -15.41 -31.36
C GLY A 324 18.57 -15.11 -30.24
N THR A 325 17.78 -14.05 -30.36
CA THR A 325 16.66 -13.78 -29.45
C THR A 325 15.36 -14.37 -30.00
N ASP A 326 14.44 -14.76 -29.10
CA ASP A 326 13.08 -15.19 -29.46
C ASP A 326 12.19 -13.96 -29.66
N GLU A 327 11.38 -13.94 -30.72
CA GLU A 327 10.41 -12.87 -30.95
C GLU A 327 9.38 -12.73 -29.82
N HIS A 328 9.17 -13.78 -29.04
CA HIS A 328 8.27 -13.76 -27.88
C HIS A 328 8.84 -13.06 -26.64
N ASP A 329 10.16 -12.81 -26.61
CA ASP A 329 10.86 -12.15 -25.51
C ASP A 329 11.05 -10.65 -25.73
N CYS A 330 10.26 -10.09 -26.65
CA CYS A 330 10.30 -8.67 -27.01
C CYS A 330 9.03 -7.94 -26.61
N TRP A 331 9.21 -6.74 -26.05
CA TRP A 331 8.11 -5.80 -25.81
C TRP A 331 8.51 -4.38 -26.18
N VAL A 332 7.51 -3.51 -26.29
CA VAL A 332 7.73 -2.08 -26.45
C VAL A 332 7.86 -1.46 -25.08
N GLU A 333 8.99 -0.84 -24.82
CA GLU A 333 9.18 0.03 -23.67
C GLU A 333 8.89 1.48 -24.11
N VAL A 334 8.05 2.16 -23.32
CA VAL A 334 7.81 3.58 -23.48
C VAL A 334 8.21 4.26 -22.18
N ILE A 335 9.09 5.24 -22.29
CA ILE A 335 9.53 6.03 -21.15
C ILE A 335 9.29 7.51 -21.42
N ALA A 336 9.02 8.27 -20.38
CA ALA A 336 8.84 9.70 -20.47
C ALA A 336 9.61 10.40 -19.36
N PHE A 337 10.08 11.61 -19.66
CA PHE A 337 10.77 12.47 -18.72
C PHE A 337 10.14 13.86 -18.73
N ASP A 338 10.09 14.50 -17.58
CA ASP A 338 9.78 15.92 -17.48
C ASP A 338 10.98 16.79 -17.88
N GLU A 339 10.82 18.11 -17.91
CA GLU A 339 11.89 19.07 -18.22
C GLU A 339 13.07 19.05 -17.23
N ASN A 340 12.93 18.44 -16.07
CA ASN A 340 13.96 18.32 -15.05
C ASN A 340 14.68 16.97 -15.11
N GLY A 341 14.23 16.05 -16.00
CA GLY A 341 14.78 14.71 -16.12
C GLY A 341 14.16 13.68 -15.16
N ASN A 342 13.05 14.01 -14.49
CA ASN A 342 12.34 13.04 -13.67
C ASN A 342 11.59 12.05 -14.57
N LYS A 343 11.76 10.76 -14.30
CA LYS A 343 11.21 9.67 -15.12
C LYS A 343 9.79 9.33 -14.70
N PHE A 344 8.86 9.34 -15.65
CA PHE A 344 7.57 8.67 -15.54
C PHE A 344 7.78 7.18 -15.72
N ARG A 345 7.38 6.38 -14.76
CA ARG A 345 7.58 4.93 -14.79
C ARG A 345 6.35 4.25 -15.36
N PRO A 346 6.47 3.49 -16.46
CA PRO A 346 5.35 2.73 -16.99
C PRO A 346 4.90 1.68 -15.98
N GLN A 347 3.59 1.45 -15.89
CA GLN A 347 2.99 0.40 -15.06
C GLN A 347 2.92 -0.94 -15.80
N SER A 348 2.97 -0.91 -17.13
CA SER A 348 2.99 -2.11 -17.97
C SER A 348 3.76 -1.86 -19.28
N GLY A 349 4.39 -2.88 -19.80
CA GLY A 349 4.93 -2.90 -21.16
C GLY A 349 3.86 -3.28 -22.20
N ILE A 350 4.15 -3.08 -23.47
CA ILE A 350 3.28 -3.46 -24.57
C ILE A 350 3.95 -4.56 -25.40
N MET A 351 3.21 -5.62 -25.68
CA MET A 351 3.65 -6.63 -26.64
C MET A 351 3.72 -6.03 -28.03
N LEU A 352 4.75 -6.40 -28.80
CA LEU A 352 4.84 -6.08 -30.23
C LEU A 352 3.69 -6.77 -30.98
N ASP A 353 2.88 -5.97 -31.66
CA ASP A 353 1.77 -6.46 -32.46
C ASP A 353 1.50 -5.54 -33.69
N GLU A 354 0.42 -5.81 -34.39
CA GLU A 354 0.04 -5.05 -35.61
C GLU A 354 -0.77 -3.77 -35.29
N ARG A 355 -0.90 -3.37 -34.01
CA ARG A 355 -1.63 -2.14 -33.66
C ARG A 355 -0.87 -0.90 -34.12
N THR A 356 -1.63 0.11 -34.49
CA THR A 356 -1.14 1.45 -34.82
C THR A 356 -1.40 2.45 -33.71
N ASP A 357 -2.20 2.04 -32.69
CA ASP A 357 -2.51 2.85 -31.52
C ASP A 357 -2.49 2.01 -30.25
N PHE A 358 -2.07 2.63 -29.15
CA PHE A 358 -2.03 2.01 -27.84
C PHE A 358 -2.02 3.06 -26.73
N SER A 359 -2.53 2.67 -25.57
CA SER A 359 -2.55 3.50 -24.37
C SER A 359 -1.76 2.84 -23.25
N LEU A 360 -1.04 3.65 -22.51
CA LEU A 360 -0.19 3.26 -21.39
C LEU A 360 -0.47 4.12 -20.17
N THR A 361 -0.38 3.51 -19.02
CA THR A 361 -0.43 4.20 -17.73
C THR A 361 0.98 4.29 -17.14
N PHE A 362 1.29 5.43 -16.57
CA PHE A 362 2.55 5.72 -15.91
C PHE A 362 2.31 6.22 -14.50
N ARG A 363 3.24 5.95 -13.61
CA ARG A 363 3.35 6.66 -12.34
C ARG A 363 3.85 8.07 -12.60
N GLY A 364 3.21 9.07 -12.00
CA GLY A 364 3.59 10.47 -12.11
C GLY A 364 4.93 10.78 -11.43
N THR A 365 5.30 12.04 -11.44
CA THR A 365 6.57 12.53 -10.85
C THR A 365 6.37 13.36 -9.56
N GLY A 366 5.14 13.42 -9.05
CA GLY A 366 4.76 14.24 -7.91
C GLY A 366 4.41 15.70 -8.28
N SER A 367 4.57 16.09 -9.55
CA SER A 367 4.26 17.44 -10.02
C SER A 367 3.81 17.42 -11.48
N LEU A 368 3.08 18.46 -11.88
CA LEU A 368 2.72 18.67 -13.29
C LEU A 368 3.91 19.24 -14.05
N PRO A 369 4.41 18.57 -15.11
CA PRO A 369 5.51 19.08 -15.92
C PRO A 369 5.07 20.28 -16.80
N LYS A 370 6.03 21.07 -17.27
CA LYS A 370 5.80 22.06 -18.32
C LYS A 370 5.85 21.41 -19.69
N THR A 371 6.76 20.50 -19.86
CA THR A 371 6.95 19.70 -21.07
C THR A 371 7.34 18.28 -20.68
N MET A 372 7.07 17.34 -21.58
CA MET A 372 7.49 15.95 -21.43
C MET A 372 8.22 15.50 -22.69
N THR A 373 9.23 14.67 -22.56
CA THR A 373 9.85 14.00 -23.70
C THR A 373 9.60 12.51 -23.60
N VAL A 374 8.99 11.94 -24.63
CA VAL A 374 8.59 10.53 -24.69
C VAL A 374 9.48 9.81 -25.68
N TYR A 375 10.01 8.68 -25.26
CA TYR A 375 10.78 7.74 -26.08
C TYR A 375 10.07 6.40 -26.13
N ALA A 376 10.10 5.75 -27.28
CA ALA A 376 9.62 4.39 -27.44
C ALA A 376 10.67 3.55 -28.18
N TYR A 377 10.95 2.36 -27.66
CA TYR A 377 11.94 1.46 -28.20
C TYR A 377 11.59 0.00 -27.90
N SER A 378 12.23 -0.92 -28.61
CA SER A 378 12.07 -2.34 -28.34
C SER A 378 13.01 -2.77 -27.23
N MET A 379 12.47 -3.48 -26.25
CA MET A 379 13.24 -4.17 -25.23
C MET A 379 13.24 -5.67 -25.51
N TRP A 380 14.38 -6.31 -25.23
CA TRP A 380 14.60 -7.73 -25.38
C TRP A 380 15.13 -8.29 -24.07
N GLU A 381 14.66 -9.46 -23.67
CA GLU A 381 15.14 -10.08 -22.43
C GLU A 381 16.66 -10.25 -22.45
N GLY A 382 17.33 -9.79 -21.39
CA GLY A 382 18.78 -9.88 -21.24
C GLY A 382 19.60 -8.83 -22.02
N ILE A 383 18.95 -7.84 -22.65
CA ILE A 383 19.63 -6.73 -23.34
C ILE A 383 19.47 -5.45 -22.51
N ASP A 384 20.57 -4.72 -22.36
CA ASP A 384 20.58 -3.44 -21.65
C ASP A 384 19.73 -2.37 -22.37
N ASP A 385 19.18 -1.43 -21.61
CA ASP A 385 18.47 -0.26 -22.12
C ASP A 385 19.33 0.49 -23.18
N PRO A 386 18.71 0.96 -24.28
CA PRO A 386 19.44 1.71 -25.28
C PRO A 386 19.90 3.07 -24.74
N ASP A 387 20.95 3.61 -25.35
CA ASP A 387 21.36 5.01 -25.07
C ASP A 387 20.28 5.95 -25.64
N LEU A 388 19.51 6.57 -24.73
CA LEU A 388 18.41 7.47 -25.07
C LEU A 388 18.85 8.67 -25.92
N THR A 389 20.15 9.04 -25.91
CA THR A 389 20.66 10.13 -26.74
C THR A 389 20.68 9.78 -28.23
N THR A 390 20.54 8.50 -28.56
CA THR A 390 20.49 7.98 -29.92
C THR A 390 19.07 7.81 -30.45
N LEU A 391 18.05 7.98 -29.61
CA LEU A 391 16.64 7.81 -29.94
C LEU A 391 15.98 9.15 -30.29
N ASP A 392 15.02 9.09 -31.22
CA ASP A 392 14.12 10.20 -31.47
C ASP A 392 13.11 10.34 -30.34
N GLY A 393 13.14 11.45 -29.60
CA GLY A 393 12.18 11.78 -28.56
C GLY A 393 11.08 12.71 -29.07
N ILE A 394 9.83 12.45 -28.70
CA ILE A 394 8.71 13.34 -28.99
C ILE A 394 8.45 14.24 -27.79
N VAL A 395 8.51 15.55 -28.03
CA VAL A 395 8.24 16.55 -26.98
C VAL A 395 6.75 16.86 -26.95
N LEU A 396 6.14 16.66 -25.78
CA LEU A 396 4.75 17.02 -25.50
C LEU A 396 4.68 18.37 -24.79
N THR A 397 3.70 19.17 -25.14
CA THR A 397 3.43 20.48 -24.54
C THR A 397 1.98 20.54 -24.03
N VAL A 398 1.74 21.35 -23.02
CA VAL A 398 0.39 21.57 -22.46
C VAL A 398 -0.52 22.17 -23.52
N THR A 399 -1.70 21.56 -23.69
CA THR A 399 -2.73 22.02 -24.63
C THR A 399 -3.99 22.49 -23.95
N LYS A 400 -4.24 22.01 -22.71
CA LYS A 400 -5.44 22.40 -21.94
C LYS A 400 -5.20 22.24 -20.43
#